data_4f1c8b71a9dd1f877254d8276bf80d5a
#
_entry.id   4f1c8b71a9dd1f877254d8276bf80d5a
#
_cell.length_a   1.000
_cell.length_b   1.000
_cell.length_c   1.000
_cell.angle_alpha   90.00
_cell.angle_beta   90.00
_cell.angle_gamma   90.00
#
_symmetry.space_group_name_H-M   'P 1'
#
loop_
_entity.id
_entity.type
_entity.pdbx_description
1 polymer ?
#
loop_
_entity_poly.entity_id
_entity_poly.type
_entity_poly.pdbx_seq_one_letter_code
_entity_poly.pdbx_strand_id
1 'polypeptide(L)'
;MVPPVETKAMSKQNHPARWTLWTTVFCSFLLALFTPQLSRAQYKADHIPGFAGLESGTQAPPGIYVGDLVWIYPTSTIKDNDGNKVGNGSASLTSSLDVILGSVVTNYKIFGANYGTQVALPFIKNEIQLNSLDVSSSFAFSDMIVSPVVLGWHLKQADVMAGYNLYIPTGQFSATGTGNTGLGMWGNELTLGSTVHLDKTHSWNAAANFGLEFHSSKKDEDIKVGDIGTIEGGLSKTFYKKVSGPIPMITNVGLAGYSQFKITGDSGSDIPLFLQGYKDRVFALGPEINTFIPKPRLTLLFRYEPEFAARNRAQGQTILFSIAWVAKSLAKHP
;
A
#
# COMPACT_ATOMS: atom_id res chain seq x y z
N MET A 1 37.18 -72.67 59.26
CA MET A 1 36.99 -71.25 59.45
C MET A 1 37.15 -70.59 58.11
N VAL A 2 36.06 -70.14 57.48
CA VAL A 2 36.06 -69.51 56.22
C VAL A 2 35.60 -68.03 56.49
N PRO A 3 36.29 -66.97 56.02
CA PRO A 3 35.92 -65.59 56.27
C PRO A 3 34.81 -65.19 55.33
N PRO A 4 33.97 -64.22 55.73
CA PRO A 4 32.78 -63.77 54.97
C PRO A 4 33.17 -62.91 53.75
N VAL A 5 32.41 -63.07 52.69
CA VAL A 5 32.49 -62.31 51.46
C VAL A 5 31.73 -60.98 51.61
N GLU A 6 32.40 -59.86 51.49
CA GLU A 6 31.80 -58.51 51.41
C GLU A 6 31.18 -58.28 50.03
N THR A 7 29.90 -58.06 49.98
CA THR A 7 29.17 -57.62 48.80
C THR A 7 29.21 -56.07 48.70
N LYS A 8 29.98 -55.54 47.72
CA LYS A 8 29.98 -54.12 47.36
C LYS A 8 28.69 -53.75 46.61
N ALA A 9 27.88 -52.91 47.20
CA ALA A 9 26.72 -52.32 46.57
C ALA A 9 27.14 -51.30 45.51
N MET A 10 26.77 -51.52 44.27
CA MET A 10 26.94 -50.54 43.18
C MET A 10 25.90 -49.42 43.31
N SER A 11 26.36 -48.22 43.63
CA SER A 11 25.58 -46.97 43.59
C SER A 11 25.24 -46.62 42.14
N LYS A 12 23.97 -46.64 41.77
CA LYS A 12 23.45 -46.06 40.54
C LYS A 12 23.50 -44.54 40.63
N GLN A 13 24.43 -43.88 39.98
CA GLN A 13 24.41 -42.45 39.74
C GLN A 13 23.32 -42.14 38.67
N ASN A 14 22.19 -41.60 39.09
CA ASN A 14 21.22 -41.00 38.19
C ASN A 14 21.78 -39.65 37.73
N HIS A 15 22.01 -39.47 36.43
CA HIS A 15 22.29 -38.19 35.79
C HIS A 15 21.00 -37.55 35.24
N PRO A 16 20.31 -36.66 35.97
CA PRO A 16 19.15 -35.96 35.41
C PRO A 16 19.50 -34.79 34.53
N ALA A 17 20.78 -34.38 34.44
CA ALA A 17 21.16 -33.11 33.80
C ALA A 17 21.21 -33.12 32.26
N ARG A 18 21.16 -34.28 31.61
CA ARG A 18 21.28 -34.31 30.11
C ARG A 18 19.94 -34.20 29.39
N TRP A 19 18.83 -34.60 30.02
CA TRP A 19 17.49 -34.52 29.40
C TRP A 19 16.89 -33.12 29.47
N THR A 20 17.18 -32.33 30.52
CA THR A 20 16.72 -30.97 30.68
C THR A 20 17.39 -30.00 29.67
N LEU A 21 18.68 -30.25 29.27
CA LEU A 21 19.35 -29.42 28.27
C LEU A 21 18.75 -29.60 26.86
N TRP A 22 18.38 -30.84 26.49
CA TRP A 22 17.81 -31.11 25.16
C TRP A 22 16.36 -30.63 25.04
N THR A 23 15.57 -30.65 26.11
CA THR A 23 14.21 -30.11 26.13
C THR A 23 14.23 -28.59 26.08
N THR A 24 15.16 -27.90 26.77
CA THR A 24 15.28 -26.43 26.70
C THR A 24 15.76 -25.96 25.34
N VAL A 25 16.71 -26.63 24.72
CA VAL A 25 17.19 -26.32 23.37
C VAL A 25 16.10 -26.57 22.33
N PHE A 26 15.32 -27.65 22.47
CA PHE A 26 14.23 -27.98 21.56
C PHE A 26 13.05 -27.00 21.72
N CYS A 27 12.70 -26.58 22.93
CA CYS A 27 11.69 -25.53 23.16
C CYS A 27 12.15 -24.16 22.67
N SER A 28 13.45 -23.80 22.82
CA SER A 28 14.01 -22.55 22.28
C SER A 28 14.03 -22.56 20.77
N PHE A 29 14.28 -23.69 20.12
CA PHE A 29 14.24 -23.85 18.68
C PHE A 29 12.79 -23.80 18.14
N LEU A 30 11.83 -24.36 18.86
CA LEU A 30 10.40 -24.22 18.52
C LEU A 30 9.89 -22.80 18.71
N LEU A 31 10.29 -22.08 19.75
CA LEU A 31 9.95 -20.67 19.91
C LEU A 31 10.57 -19.80 18.80
N ALA A 32 11.80 -20.10 18.34
CA ALA A 32 12.44 -19.39 17.24
C ALA A 32 11.74 -19.62 15.88
N LEU A 33 11.00 -20.72 15.71
CA LEU A 33 10.21 -21.00 14.50
C LEU A 33 8.87 -20.23 14.46
N PHE A 34 8.41 -19.66 15.57
CA PHE A 34 7.11 -18.96 15.66
C PHE A 34 7.21 -17.43 15.68
N THR A 35 8.40 -16.85 15.83
CA THR A 35 8.58 -15.39 15.97
C THR A 35 8.75 -14.58 14.67
N PRO A 36 9.03 -15.14 13.47
CA PRO A 36 9.33 -14.32 12.29
C PRO A 36 8.14 -13.90 11.44
N GLN A 37 6.90 -14.26 11.80
CA GLN A 37 5.77 -14.04 10.88
C GLN A 37 5.22 -12.59 10.90
N LEU A 38 5.46 -11.83 11.97
CA LEU A 38 4.96 -10.45 12.08
C LEU A 38 5.83 -9.44 11.31
N SER A 39 7.09 -9.75 11.03
CA SER A 39 8.00 -8.89 10.29
C SER A 39 7.72 -8.85 8.78
N ARG A 40 6.93 -9.77 8.24
CA ARG A 40 6.62 -9.85 6.79
C ARG A 40 5.83 -8.68 6.23
N ALA A 41 5.17 -7.89 7.09
CA ALA A 41 4.42 -6.70 6.68
C ALA A 41 5.33 -5.53 6.25
N GLN A 42 6.62 -5.59 6.55
CA GLN A 42 7.56 -4.48 6.35
C GLN A 42 8.26 -4.47 4.99
N TYR A 43 8.12 -5.53 4.18
CA TYR A 43 8.72 -5.61 2.83
C TYR A 43 7.72 -5.22 1.73
N LYS A 44 6.87 -4.24 2.01
CA LYS A 44 5.84 -3.77 1.08
C LYS A 44 6.29 -2.54 0.30
N ALA A 45 5.54 -2.24 -0.75
CA ALA A 45 5.61 -1.01 -1.50
C ALA A 45 5.38 0.23 -0.61
N ASP A 46 5.98 1.35 -0.99
CA ASP A 46 5.60 2.67 -0.51
C ASP A 46 4.25 3.09 -1.09
N HIS A 47 3.99 2.76 -2.36
CA HIS A 47 2.71 2.98 -3.01
C HIS A 47 1.65 2.03 -2.47
N ILE A 48 0.62 2.59 -1.85
CA ILE A 48 -0.56 1.85 -1.41
C ILE A 48 -1.52 1.72 -2.59
N PRO A 49 -1.80 0.50 -3.08
CA PRO A 49 -2.66 0.32 -4.23
C PRO A 49 -4.12 0.70 -3.91
N GLY A 50 -4.83 1.15 -4.94
CA GLY A 50 -6.19 1.63 -4.83
C GLY A 50 -6.30 3.16 -4.65
N PHE A 51 -5.22 3.93 -4.85
CA PHE A 51 -5.27 5.40 -4.82
C PHE A 51 -5.66 6.01 -6.15
N ALA A 52 -5.30 5.39 -7.27
CA ALA A 52 -5.75 5.78 -8.60
C ALA A 52 -6.92 4.89 -9.07
N GLY A 53 -7.84 5.42 -9.89
CA GLY A 53 -9.03 4.68 -10.33
C GLY A 53 -9.56 5.18 -11.68
N LEU A 54 -10.86 5.51 -11.74
CA LEU A 54 -11.55 5.81 -13.02
C LEU A 54 -10.95 6.96 -13.82
N GLU A 55 -10.19 7.85 -13.20
CA GLU A 55 -9.56 9.01 -13.84
C GLU A 55 -8.03 9.01 -13.68
N SER A 56 -7.44 7.83 -13.50
CA SER A 56 -6.02 7.65 -13.15
C SER A 56 -5.01 8.22 -14.15
N GLY A 57 -5.43 8.54 -15.37
CA GLY A 57 -4.60 9.19 -16.39
C GLY A 57 -4.94 10.65 -16.66
N THR A 58 -5.83 11.26 -15.87
CA THR A 58 -6.31 12.63 -16.09
C THR A 58 -5.79 13.58 -15.01
N GLN A 59 -4.99 14.58 -15.41
CA GLN A 59 -4.61 15.67 -14.52
C GLN A 59 -5.78 16.65 -14.36
N ALA A 60 -6.01 17.14 -13.13
CA ALA A 60 -6.99 18.19 -12.90
C ALA A 60 -6.64 19.47 -13.67
N PRO A 61 -7.63 20.34 -14.01
CA PRO A 61 -7.38 21.64 -14.64
C PRO A 61 -6.45 22.53 -13.80
N PRO A 62 -5.82 23.56 -14.38
CA PRO A 62 -4.99 24.48 -13.62
C PRO A 62 -5.71 25.08 -12.41
N GLY A 63 -5.13 24.86 -11.22
CA GLY A 63 -5.77 25.23 -9.95
C GLY A 63 -4.92 24.89 -8.74
N ILE A 64 -5.40 25.29 -7.57
CA ILE A 64 -4.90 24.91 -6.25
C ILE A 64 -5.96 24.02 -5.62
N TYR A 65 -5.56 22.84 -5.22
CA TYR A 65 -6.41 21.79 -4.68
C TYR A 65 -5.97 21.40 -3.28
N VAL A 66 -6.93 21.18 -2.40
CA VAL A 66 -6.74 20.60 -1.09
C VAL A 66 -7.71 19.43 -0.97
N GLY A 67 -7.26 18.32 -0.48
CA GLY A 67 -8.07 17.12 -0.33
C GLY A 67 -7.73 16.36 0.93
N ASP A 68 -8.65 15.47 1.24
CA ASP A 68 -8.53 14.48 2.29
C ASP A 68 -8.96 13.13 1.74
N LEU A 69 -8.22 12.08 2.11
CA LEU A 69 -8.47 10.74 1.65
C LEU A 69 -8.36 9.79 2.84
N VAL A 70 -9.42 9.07 3.12
CA VAL A 70 -9.45 8.00 4.11
C VAL A 70 -9.44 6.65 3.40
N TRP A 71 -8.43 5.84 3.70
CA TRP A 71 -8.27 4.50 3.19
C TRP A 71 -8.31 3.50 4.34
N ILE A 72 -9.11 2.43 4.21
CA ILE A 72 -9.27 1.39 5.21
C ILE A 72 -9.04 0.04 4.53
N TYR A 73 -8.16 -0.78 5.13
CA TYR A 73 -7.80 -2.09 4.62
C TYR A 73 -7.97 -3.16 5.69
N PRO A 74 -9.14 -3.77 5.82
CA PRO A 74 -9.34 -4.96 6.65
C PRO A 74 -8.94 -6.23 5.91
N THR A 75 -8.22 -7.12 6.59
CA THR A 75 -7.92 -8.47 6.10
C THR A 75 -7.86 -9.49 7.23
N SER A 76 -8.27 -10.71 6.95
CA SER A 76 -8.13 -11.89 7.82
C SER A 76 -7.48 -13.06 7.09
N THR A 77 -6.88 -12.80 5.94
CA THR A 77 -6.32 -13.83 5.07
C THR A 77 -4.91 -13.46 4.65
N ILE A 78 -3.96 -14.36 4.92
CA ILE A 78 -2.60 -14.30 4.38
C ILE A 78 -2.48 -15.45 3.38
N LYS A 79 -1.89 -15.18 2.22
CA LYS A 79 -1.66 -16.15 1.14
C LYS A 79 -0.19 -16.53 1.04
N ASP A 80 0.07 -17.82 0.80
CA ASP A 80 1.39 -18.36 0.48
C ASP A 80 1.77 -18.15 -1.01
N ASN A 81 2.89 -18.71 -1.44
CA ASN A 81 3.36 -18.63 -2.81
C ASN A 81 2.42 -19.29 -3.84
N ASP A 82 1.67 -20.29 -3.44
CA ASP A 82 0.72 -21.01 -4.29
C ASP A 82 -0.68 -20.38 -4.26
N GLY A 83 -0.89 -19.37 -3.40
CA GLY A 83 -2.15 -18.70 -3.21
C GLY A 83 -3.09 -19.40 -2.23
N ASN A 84 -2.60 -20.36 -1.45
CA ASN A 84 -3.36 -20.99 -0.39
C ASN A 84 -3.41 -20.10 0.85
N LYS A 85 -4.45 -20.24 1.67
CA LYS A 85 -4.54 -19.54 2.95
C LYS A 85 -3.51 -20.12 3.93
N VAL A 86 -2.71 -19.25 4.53
CA VAL A 86 -1.73 -19.62 5.57
C VAL A 86 -2.40 -19.60 6.93
N GLY A 87 -2.26 -20.69 7.68
CA GLY A 87 -2.74 -20.83 9.06
C GLY A 87 -4.24 -21.08 9.18
N ASN A 88 -4.61 -21.67 10.30
CA ASN A 88 -6.01 -21.98 10.67
C ASN A 88 -6.54 -21.02 11.77
N GLY A 89 -5.76 -20.02 12.15
CA GLY A 89 -6.04 -19.12 13.25
C GLY A 89 -6.90 -17.92 12.87
N SER A 90 -7.47 -17.30 13.87
CA SER A 90 -8.13 -16.01 13.80
C SER A 90 -7.06 -14.90 13.81
N ALA A 91 -6.46 -14.65 12.68
CA ALA A 91 -5.60 -13.48 12.49
C ALA A 91 -6.37 -12.42 11.70
N SER A 92 -6.37 -11.18 12.17
CA SER A 92 -6.87 -10.05 11.42
C SER A 92 -5.88 -8.89 11.47
N LEU A 93 -5.83 -8.15 10.38
CA LEU A 93 -5.10 -6.89 10.26
C LEU A 93 -6.09 -5.84 9.73
N THR A 94 -6.16 -4.72 10.40
CA THR A 94 -6.82 -3.53 9.86
C THR A 94 -5.81 -2.40 9.80
N SER A 95 -5.55 -1.89 8.60
CA SER A 95 -4.78 -0.67 8.40
C SER A 95 -5.73 0.45 8.06
N SER A 96 -5.64 1.57 8.75
CA SER A 96 -6.40 2.79 8.47
C SER A 96 -5.42 3.91 8.18
N LEU A 97 -5.64 4.59 7.06
CA LEU A 97 -4.80 5.68 6.61
C LEU A 97 -5.69 6.91 6.33
N ASP A 98 -5.22 8.05 6.78
CA ASP A 98 -5.80 9.36 6.52
C ASP A 98 -4.72 10.20 5.84
N VAL A 99 -5.02 10.79 4.69
CA VAL A 99 -4.04 11.50 3.87
C VAL A 99 -4.54 12.89 3.53
N ILE A 100 -3.88 13.90 4.09
CA ILE A 100 -4.10 15.29 3.69
C ILE A 100 -3.29 15.57 2.44
N LEU A 101 -3.96 16.04 1.39
CA LEU A 101 -3.40 16.29 0.07
C LEU A 101 -3.41 17.77 -0.27
N GLY A 102 -2.29 18.27 -0.75
CA GLY A 102 -2.19 19.57 -1.37
C GLY A 102 -1.59 19.47 -2.75
N SER A 103 -2.24 20.03 -3.79
CA SER A 103 -1.67 20.04 -5.13
C SER A 103 -1.87 21.37 -5.84
N VAL A 104 -0.95 21.67 -6.74
CA VAL A 104 -1.01 22.83 -7.61
C VAL A 104 -0.80 22.36 -9.05
N VAL A 105 -1.73 22.68 -9.92
CA VAL A 105 -1.61 22.53 -11.36
C VAL A 105 -1.51 23.92 -11.97
N THR A 106 -0.45 24.18 -12.73
CA THR A 106 -0.16 25.51 -13.29
C THR A 106 -0.60 25.63 -14.74
N ASN A 107 -0.64 26.88 -15.25
CA ASN A 107 -0.74 27.14 -16.69
C ASN A 107 0.60 27.04 -17.43
N TYR A 108 1.70 26.86 -16.67
CA TYR A 108 3.03 26.66 -17.28
C TYR A 108 3.08 25.28 -17.95
N LYS A 109 3.65 25.26 -19.16
CA LYS A 109 3.70 24.04 -19.95
C LYS A 109 5.13 23.56 -20.14
N ILE A 110 5.35 22.27 -19.91
CA ILE A 110 6.59 21.55 -20.19
C ILE A 110 6.27 20.50 -21.25
N PHE A 111 6.93 20.55 -22.40
CA PHE A 111 6.65 19.66 -23.54
C PHE A 111 5.16 19.61 -23.94
N GLY A 112 4.44 20.74 -23.80
CA GLY A 112 3.00 20.83 -24.07
C GLY A 112 2.07 20.37 -22.94
N ALA A 113 2.58 19.69 -21.91
CA ALA A 113 1.83 19.31 -20.72
C ALA A 113 1.70 20.45 -19.72
N ASN A 114 0.60 20.51 -18.99
CA ASN A 114 0.50 21.35 -17.81
C ASN A 114 1.41 20.79 -16.70
N TYR A 115 2.22 21.67 -16.11
CA TYR A 115 3.06 21.30 -14.97
C TYR A 115 2.26 21.40 -13.67
N GLY A 116 2.37 20.39 -12.84
CA GLY A 116 1.82 20.36 -11.49
C GLY A 116 2.80 19.79 -10.48
N THR A 117 2.47 19.96 -9.20
CA THR A 117 3.18 19.40 -8.06
C THR A 117 2.18 19.03 -6.96
N GLN A 118 2.54 18.05 -6.13
CA GLN A 118 1.68 17.56 -5.06
C GLN A 118 2.49 17.21 -3.82
N VAL A 119 1.89 17.37 -2.66
CA VAL A 119 2.37 16.88 -1.37
C VAL A 119 1.22 16.12 -0.69
N ALA A 120 1.53 14.95 -0.15
CA ALA A 120 0.63 14.16 0.66
C ALA A 120 1.23 13.91 2.05
N LEU A 121 0.42 14.12 3.07
CA LEU A 121 0.75 13.99 4.49
C LEU A 121 -0.08 12.86 5.08
N PRO A 122 0.45 11.62 5.10
CA PRO A 122 -0.31 10.47 5.57
C PRO A 122 -0.18 10.28 7.09
N PHE A 123 -1.28 9.85 7.71
CA PHE A 123 -1.36 9.38 9.10
C PHE A 123 -1.90 7.96 9.09
N ILE A 124 -1.22 7.04 9.73
CA ILE A 124 -1.56 5.62 9.71
C ILE A 124 -1.83 5.07 11.11
N LYS A 125 -2.75 4.12 11.19
CA LYS A 125 -2.96 3.23 12.33
C LYS A 125 -3.04 1.79 11.83
N ASN A 126 -2.27 0.90 12.45
CA ASN A 126 -2.33 -0.53 12.19
C ASN A 126 -2.83 -1.25 13.43
N GLU A 127 -3.81 -2.14 13.27
CA GLU A 127 -4.37 -3.00 14.30
C GLU A 127 -4.22 -4.46 13.86
N ILE A 128 -3.44 -5.22 14.62
CA ILE A 128 -3.17 -6.63 14.35
C ILE A 128 -3.72 -7.44 15.50
N GLN A 129 -4.63 -8.35 15.20
CA GLN A 129 -5.13 -9.34 16.17
C GLN A 129 -4.63 -10.71 15.73
N LEU A 130 -3.95 -11.42 16.64
CA LEU A 130 -3.41 -12.74 16.38
C LEU A 130 -3.70 -13.65 17.60
N ASN A 131 -4.73 -14.47 17.50
CA ASN A 131 -5.23 -15.31 18.61
C ASN A 131 -5.58 -14.46 19.84
N SER A 132 -4.75 -14.54 20.90
CA SER A 132 -4.89 -13.76 22.14
C SER A 132 -3.98 -12.54 22.21
N LEU A 133 -3.25 -12.22 21.15
CA LEU A 133 -2.34 -11.07 21.08
C LEU A 133 -2.96 -9.96 20.23
N ASP A 134 -3.20 -8.83 20.85
CA ASP A 134 -3.63 -7.60 20.20
C ASP A 134 -2.45 -6.61 20.16
N VAL A 135 -2.02 -6.23 18.97
CA VAL A 135 -0.98 -5.23 18.75
C VAL A 135 -1.59 -4.09 17.94
N SER A 136 -1.52 -2.88 18.44
CA SER A 136 -1.94 -1.70 17.69
C SER A 136 -0.86 -0.63 17.72
N SER A 137 -0.65 0.05 16.59
CA SER A 137 0.09 1.30 16.56
C SER A 137 -0.79 2.46 17.03
N SER A 138 -0.19 3.53 17.51
CA SER A 138 -0.89 4.81 17.62
C SER A 138 -1.23 5.33 16.23
N PHE A 139 -2.31 6.11 16.10
CA PHE A 139 -2.56 6.90 14.90
C PHE A 139 -1.51 8.01 14.84
N ALA A 140 -0.58 7.92 13.91
CA ALA A 140 0.56 8.82 13.85
C ALA A 140 1.01 9.06 12.42
N PHE A 141 1.81 10.12 12.24
CA PHE A 141 2.37 10.53 10.96
C PHE A 141 3.22 9.41 10.35
N SER A 142 3.03 9.20 9.06
CA SER A 142 3.70 8.17 8.25
C SER A 142 4.74 8.80 7.31
N ASP A 143 5.12 8.07 6.26
CA ASP A 143 6.09 8.53 5.29
C ASP A 143 5.44 9.52 4.32
N MET A 144 5.97 10.74 4.27
CA MET A 144 5.47 11.84 3.44
C MET A 144 5.74 11.56 1.96
N ILE A 145 4.77 11.94 1.11
CA ILE A 145 4.91 11.80 -0.34
C ILE A 145 5.01 13.19 -0.96
N VAL A 146 6.03 13.39 -1.77
CA VAL A 146 6.21 14.60 -2.58
C VAL A 146 6.24 14.21 -4.05
N SER A 147 5.37 14.81 -4.85
CA SER A 147 5.38 14.69 -6.31
C SER A 147 5.87 16.01 -6.90
N PRO A 148 7.19 16.22 -7.06
CA PRO A 148 7.74 17.49 -7.52
C PRO A 148 7.39 17.78 -8.98
N VAL A 149 7.09 16.74 -9.76
CA VAL A 149 6.74 16.85 -11.18
C VAL A 149 5.54 15.95 -11.48
N VAL A 150 4.46 16.57 -11.94
CA VAL A 150 3.29 15.91 -12.53
C VAL A 150 2.97 16.65 -13.83
N LEU A 151 3.08 15.96 -14.95
CA LEU A 151 2.82 16.50 -16.28
C LEU A 151 1.50 15.92 -16.82
N GLY A 152 0.60 16.78 -17.28
CA GLY A 152 -0.68 16.37 -17.85
C GLY A 152 -0.94 16.95 -19.24
N TRP A 153 -1.22 16.05 -20.18
CA TRP A 153 -1.63 16.40 -21.56
C TRP A 153 -3.11 16.10 -21.73
N HIS A 154 -3.87 17.11 -22.11
CA HIS A 154 -5.28 16.95 -22.48
C HIS A 154 -5.40 16.94 -24.00
N LEU A 155 -5.57 15.74 -24.55
CA LEU A 155 -5.71 15.52 -25.98
C LEU A 155 -7.20 15.39 -26.35
N LYS A 156 -7.52 15.35 -27.63
CA LYS A 156 -8.91 15.32 -28.10
C LYS A 156 -9.69 14.06 -27.65
N GLN A 157 -9.02 12.91 -27.58
CA GLN A 157 -9.65 11.62 -27.22
C GLN A 157 -8.92 10.87 -26.11
N ALA A 158 -7.94 11.49 -25.48
CA ALA A 158 -7.23 10.91 -24.35
C ALA A 158 -6.60 12.00 -23.51
N ASP A 159 -6.56 11.77 -22.23
CA ASP A 159 -5.63 12.45 -21.32
C ASP A 159 -4.43 11.54 -21.09
N VAL A 160 -3.27 12.15 -20.89
CA VAL A 160 -2.04 11.44 -20.51
C VAL A 160 -1.42 12.16 -19.34
N MET A 161 -0.93 11.42 -18.39
CA MET A 161 -0.25 11.94 -17.20
C MET A 161 1.05 11.19 -16.98
N ALA A 162 2.13 11.93 -16.69
CA ALA A 162 3.40 11.36 -16.25
C ALA A 162 3.85 12.07 -14.98
N GLY A 163 4.42 11.33 -14.05
CA GLY A 163 4.81 11.87 -12.76
C GLY A 163 6.00 11.17 -12.14
N TYR A 164 6.55 11.83 -11.13
CA TYR A 164 7.55 11.27 -10.24
C TYR A 164 7.13 11.53 -8.79
N ASN A 165 7.11 10.48 -7.99
CA ASN A 165 6.82 10.52 -6.57
C ASN A 165 8.07 10.16 -5.78
N LEU A 166 8.32 10.94 -4.72
CA LEU A 166 9.36 10.69 -3.73
C LEU A 166 8.68 10.38 -2.39
N TYR A 167 8.90 9.19 -1.86
CA TYR A 167 8.47 8.77 -0.54
C TYR A 167 9.59 9.03 0.44
N ILE A 168 9.34 9.88 1.44
CA ILE A 168 10.33 10.37 2.40
C ILE A 168 10.08 9.66 3.74
N PRO A 169 11.06 8.97 4.31
CA PRO A 169 10.90 8.19 5.55
C PRO A 169 10.77 9.10 6.77
N THR A 170 9.65 9.78 6.90
CA THR A 170 9.30 10.69 8.00
C THR A 170 8.53 10.01 9.12
N GLY A 171 7.95 8.84 8.86
CA GLY A 171 7.26 8.02 9.84
C GLY A 171 8.22 7.38 10.84
N GLN A 172 7.67 6.90 11.94
CA GLN A 172 8.47 6.17 12.92
C GLN A 172 8.84 4.79 12.39
N PHE A 173 10.13 4.47 12.45
CA PHE A 173 10.65 3.16 12.07
C PHE A 173 11.69 2.66 13.07
N SER A 174 11.55 1.39 13.43
CA SER A 174 12.54 0.61 14.18
C SER A 174 12.55 -0.81 13.65
N ALA A 175 13.73 -1.36 13.38
CA ALA A 175 13.92 -2.72 12.88
C ALA A 175 13.25 -3.80 13.76
N THR A 176 13.22 -3.57 15.08
CA THR A 176 12.64 -4.48 16.07
C THR A 176 11.27 -4.00 16.60
N GLY A 177 10.78 -2.86 16.11
CA GLY A 177 9.54 -2.24 16.58
C GLY A 177 8.29 -2.86 15.94
N THR A 178 7.22 -2.99 16.73
CA THR A 178 5.91 -3.45 16.26
C THR A 178 4.94 -2.31 15.92
N GLY A 179 5.27 -1.07 16.33
CA GLY A 179 4.44 0.13 16.16
C GLY A 179 4.89 1.06 15.04
N ASN A 180 5.58 0.54 14.02
CA ASN A 180 6.09 1.34 12.91
C ASN A 180 4.95 2.00 12.12
N THR A 181 5.08 3.31 11.87
CA THR A 181 4.17 4.10 11.04
C THR A 181 4.80 4.47 9.70
N GLY A 182 6.12 4.28 9.55
CA GLY A 182 6.87 4.40 8.31
C GLY A 182 7.57 3.10 7.93
N LEU A 183 8.09 3.04 6.70
CA LEU A 183 8.80 1.88 6.17
C LEU A 183 10.32 1.94 6.39
N GLY A 184 10.82 3.11 6.84
CA GLY A 184 12.25 3.33 7.15
C GLY A 184 13.14 3.32 5.92
N MET A 185 12.61 3.60 4.73
CA MET A 185 13.36 3.65 3.48
C MET A 185 12.90 4.82 2.62
N TRP A 186 13.76 5.28 1.72
CA TRP A 186 13.38 6.20 0.65
C TRP A 186 12.78 5.40 -0.51
N GLY A 187 11.62 5.82 -0.97
CA GLY A 187 10.99 5.30 -2.18
C GLY A 187 11.01 6.32 -3.31
N ASN A 188 11.13 5.84 -4.52
CA ASN A 188 11.08 6.61 -5.75
C ASN A 188 10.11 5.92 -6.70
N GLU A 189 9.17 6.63 -7.26
CA GLU A 189 8.20 6.05 -8.18
C GLU A 189 8.09 6.89 -9.44
N LEU A 190 8.17 6.24 -10.59
CA LEU A 190 7.83 6.81 -11.89
C LEU A 190 6.42 6.35 -12.26
N THR A 191 5.57 7.31 -12.64
CA THR A 191 4.20 7.01 -13.06
C THR A 191 3.92 7.44 -14.50
N LEU A 192 3.10 6.64 -15.19
CA LEU A 192 2.59 6.95 -16.52
C LEU A 192 1.15 6.47 -16.61
N GLY A 193 0.22 7.39 -16.84
CA GLY A 193 -1.19 7.10 -16.95
C GLY A 193 -1.83 7.65 -18.21
N SER A 194 -2.96 7.04 -18.60
CA SER A 194 -3.81 7.55 -19.66
C SER A 194 -5.28 7.28 -19.33
N THR A 195 -6.14 8.25 -19.69
CA THR A 195 -7.60 8.07 -19.73
C THR A 195 -8.05 8.27 -21.17
N VAL A 196 -8.56 7.21 -21.78
CA VAL A 196 -9.05 7.22 -23.16
C VAL A 196 -10.55 7.45 -23.16
N HIS A 197 -11.01 8.44 -23.92
CA HIS A 197 -12.42 8.72 -24.14
C HIS A 197 -12.94 7.86 -25.31
N LEU A 198 -13.80 6.89 -24.99
CA LEU A 198 -14.26 5.88 -25.96
C LEU A 198 -15.34 6.40 -26.91
N ASP A 199 -15.95 7.53 -26.57
CA ASP A 199 -16.99 8.18 -27.38
C ASP A 199 -16.76 9.70 -27.50
N LYS A 200 -17.37 10.31 -28.51
CA LYS A 200 -17.21 11.75 -28.80
C LYS A 200 -17.75 12.66 -27.70
N THR A 201 -18.61 12.16 -26.86
CA THR A 201 -19.20 12.92 -25.73
C THR A 201 -18.41 12.75 -24.44
N HIS A 202 -17.29 12.01 -24.47
CA HIS A 202 -16.47 11.65 -23.31
C HIS A 202 -17.29 11.03 -22.18
N SER A 203 -18.36 10.30 -22.55
CA SER A 203 -19.24 9.69 -21.58
C SER A 203 -18.82 8.28 -21.18
N TRP A 204 -18.06 7.58 -22.02
CA TRP A 204 -17.40 6.32 -21.68
C TRP A 204 -15.89 6.49 -21.68
N ASN A 205 -15.24 6.11 -20.57
CA ASN A 205 -13.82 6.31 -20.38
C ASN A 205 -13.17 5.02 -19.87
N ALA A 206 -11.97 4.75 -20.38
CA ALA A 206 -11.09 3.70 -19.89
C ALA A 206 -9.79 4.34 -19.42
N ALA A 207 -9.42 4.10 -18.17
CA ALA A 207 -8.23 4.66 -17.55
C ALA A 207 -7.27 3.57 -17.10
N ALA A 208 -5.97 3.82 -17.24
CA ALA A 208 -4.92 3.02 -16.66
C ALA A 208 -3.74 3.91 -16.26
N ASN A 209 -3.12 3.61 -15.12
CA ASN A 209 -1.89 4.20 -14.64
C ASN A 209 -0.91 3.09 -14.25
N PHE A 210 0.33 3.20 -14.66
CA PHE A 210 1.43 2.32 -14.29
C PHE A 210 2.39 3.08 -13.39
N GLY A 211 2.72 2.51 -12.24
CA GLY A 211 3.75 2.97 -11.32
C GLY A 211 4.90 1.96 -11.25
N LEU A 212 6.13 2.46 -11.21
CA LEU A 212 7.34 1.67 -11.03
C LEU A 212 8.14 2.24 -9.87
N GLU A 213 8.25 1.46 -8.80
CA GLU A 213 8.91 1.87 -7.56
C GLU A 213 10.30 1.28 -7.43
N PHE A 214 11.22 2.10 -6.88
CA PHE A 214 12.59 1.76 -6.51
C PHE A 214 12.86 2.23 -5.09
N HIS A 215 13.55 1.41 -4.29
CA HIS A 215 13.73 1.68 -2.87
C HIS A 215 15.22 1.78 -2.49
N SER A 216 15.53 2.57 -1.47
CA SER A 216 16.81 2.48 -0.76
C SER A 216 16.82 1.27 0.17
N SER A 217 17.97 0.97 0.79
CA SER A 217 18.00 0.08 1.94
C SER A 217 17.23 0.70 3.10
N LYS A 218 16.64 -0.15 3.94
CA LYS A 218 15.96 0.25 5.17
C LYS A 218 16.95 0.83 6.18
N LYS A 219 16.47 1.69 7.03
CA LYS A 219 17.23 2.22 8.15
C LYS A 219 17.51 1.10 9.15
N ASP A 220 18.75 1.03 9.65
CA ASP A 220 19.21 0.09 10.67
C ASP A 220 19.08 -1.41 10.31
N GLU A 221 18.88 -1.72 9.01
CA GLU A 221 18.80 -3.07 8.46
C GLU A 221 19.48 -3.13 7.09
N ASP A 222 20.25 -4.19 6.81
CA ASP A 222 20.71 -4.48 5.44
C ASP A 222 19.62 -5.23 4.66
N ILE A 223 18.53 -4.51 4.42
CA ILE A 223 17.39 -4.98 3.64
C ILE A 223 17.04 -3.90 2.62
N LYS A 224 17.06 -4.26 1.34
CA LYS A 224 16.55 -3.45 0.24
C LYS A 224 15.33 -4.15 -0.35
N VAL A 225 14.18 -3.47 -0.29
CA VAL A 225 12.95 -3.95 -0.93
C VAL A 225 13.12 -3.95 -2.44
N GLY A 226 12.72 -5.02 -3.09
CA GLY A 226 12.78 -5.14 -4.54
C GLY A 226 11.87 -4.13 -5.26
N ASP A 227 12.13 -3.93 -6.56
CA ASP A 227 11.32 -3.04 -7.38
C ASP A 227 9.89 -3.56 -7.52
N ILE A 228 8.93 -2.65 -7.48
CA ILE A 228 7.50 -2.99 -7.48
C ILE A 228 6.81 -2.26 -8.62
N GLY A 229 5.97 -3.02 -9.35
CA GLY A 229 5.08 -2.49 -10.37
C GLY A 229 3.65 -2.46 -9.86
N THR A 230 2.97 -1.33 -10.09
CA THR A 230 1.54 -1.17 -9.79
C THR A 230 0.81 -0.71 -11.03
N ILE A 231 -0.30 -1.36 -11.36
CA ILE A 231 -1.21 -0.93 -12.43
C ILE A 231 -2.56 -0.65 -11.77
N GLU A 232 -3.11 0.53 -11.99
CA GLU A 232 -4.40 0.96 -11.45
C GLU A 232 -5.23 1.59 -12.57
N GLY A 233 -6.54 1.51 -12.47
CA GLY A 233 -7.39 2.13 -13.46
C GLY A 233 -8.82 1.61 -13.42
N GLY A 234 -9.56 1.81 -14.52
CA GLY A 234 -10.92 1.34 -14.58
C GLY A 234 -11.66 1.72 -15.85
N LEU A 235 -12.93 1.30 -15.89
CA LEU A 235 -13.88 1.62 -16.95
C LEU A 235 -15.05 2.37 -16.33
N SER A 236 -15.39 3.54 -16.88
CA SER A 236 -16.41 4.41 -16.32
C SER A 236 -17.41 4.95 -17.34
N LYS A 237 -18.57 5.28 -16.79
CA LYS A 237 -19.60 6.09 -17.44
C LYS A 237 -19.71 7.42 -16.72
N THR A 238 -19.58 8.52 -17.48
CA THR A 238 -19.74 9.90 -17.00
C THR A 238 -21.14 10.40 -17.27
N PHE A 239 -21.74 10.98 -16.25
CA PHE A 239 -23.06 11.63 -16.30
C PHE A 239 -22.91 13.13 -16.05
N TYR A 240 -23.49 13.94 -16.91
CA TYR A 240 -23.52 15.39 -16.79
C TYR A 240 -24.91 15.84 -16.40
N LYS A 241 -25.04 16.45 -15.21
CA LYS A 241 -26.30 17.03 -14.75
C LYS A 241 -26.19 18.55 -14.71
N LYS A 242 -27.06 19.22 -15.49
CA LYS A 242 -27.14 20.68 -15.46
C LYS A 242 -27.60 21.13 -14.08
N VAL A 243 -26.87 22.05 -13.47
CA VAL A 243 -27.15 22.70 -12.20
C VAL A 243 -27.07 24.22 -12.41
N SER A 244 -27.41 25.01 -11.39
CA SER A 244 -27.29 26.47 -11.49
C SER A 244 -25.83 26.88 -11.70
N GLY A 245 -25.54 27.50 -12.85
CA GLY A 245 -24.20 27.95 -13.23
C GLY A 245 -23.69 27.36 -14.57
N PRO A 246 -22.53 27.78 -15.04
CA PRO A 246 -21.99 27.37 -16.34
C PRO A 246 -21.40 25.97 -16.33
N ILE A 247 -20.99 25.44 -15.16
CA ILE A 247 -20.34 24.15 -15.02
C ILE A 247 -21.38 23.12 -14.55
N PRO A 248 -21.55 21.99 -15.24
CA PRO A 248 -22.46 20.92 -14.79
C PRO A 248 -21.88 20.18 -13.57
N MET A 249 -22.75 19.52 -12.82
CA MET A 249 -22.31 18.46 -11.92
C MET A 249 -21.89 17.27 -12.77
N ILE A 250 -20.72 16.69 -12.45
CA ILE A 250 -20.13 15.59 -13.19
C ILE A 250 -20.03 14.39 -12.26
N THR A 251 -20.63 13.27 -12.64
CA THR A 251 -20.57 12.03 -11.87
C THR A 251 -20.03 10.91 -12.74
N ASN A 252 -18.94 10.29 -12.30
CA ASN A 252 -18.37 9.09 -12.90
C ASN A 252 -18.75 7.88 -12.05
N VAL A 253 -19.25 6.85 -12.69
CA VAL A 253 -19.59 5.57 -12.06
C VAL A 253 -18.95 4.46 -12.89
N GLY A 254 -18.29 3.52 -12.23
CA GLY A 254 -17.61 2.45 -12.96
C GLY A 254 -17.05 1.35 -12.09
N LEU A 255 -16.21 0.55 -12.72
CA LEU A 255 -15.39 -0.46 -12.06
C LEU A 255 -13.93 0.02 -12.09
N ALA A 256 -13.36 0.17 -10.92
CA ALA A 256 -11.93 0.46 -10.72
C ALA A 256 -11.23 -0.79 -10.17
N GLY A 257 -9.94 -0.87 -10.37
CA GLY A 257 -9.15 -1.97 -9.85
C GLY A 257 -7.67 -1.71 -9.95
N TYR A 258 -6.91 -2.62 -9.34
CA TYR A 258 -5.45 -2.57 -9.36
C TYR A 258 -4.84 -3.95 -9.46
N SER A 259 -3.60 -3.97 -9.91
CA SER A 259 -2.67 -5.07 -9.67
C SER A 259 -1.34 -4.52 -9.18
N GLN A 260 -0.80 -5.13 -8.14
CA GLN A 260 0.54 -4.80 -7.63
C GLN A 260 1.37 -6.06 -7.58
N PHE A 261 2.60 -5.99 -8.04
CA PHE A 261 3.52 -7.12 -8.12
C PHE A 261 4.97 -6.70 -7.95
N LYS A 262 5.70 -7.50 -7.19
CA LYS A 262 7.14 -7.33 -7.01
C LYS A 262 7.88 -7.84 -8.25
N ILE A 263 8.65 -6.96 -8.89
CA ILE A 263 9.40 -7.25 -10.14
C ILE A 263 10.71 -7.96 -9.82
N THR A 264 11.48 -7.40 -8.88
CA THR A 264 12.73 -7.98 -8.38
C THR A 264 12.54 -8.50 -6.96
N GLY A 265 13.34 -9.48 -6.53
CA GLY A 265 13.32 -9.95 -5.14
C GLY A 265 13.98 -8.95 -4.20
N ASP A 266 13.63 -9.04 -2.91
CA ASP A 266 14.31 -8.29 -1.86
C ASP A 266 15.78 -8.78 -1.75
N SER A 267 16.68 -7.87 -1.35
CA SER A 267 18.12 -8.14 -1.22
C SER A 267 18.68 -7.57 0.07
N GLY A 268 19.79 -8.13 0.54
CA GLY A 268 20.49 -7.73 1.77
C GLY A 268 20.80 -8.93 2.66
N SER A 269 21.75 -8.78 3.57
CA SER A 269 22.23 -9.86 4.46
C SER A 269 21.24 -10.19 5.58
N ASP A 270 20.37 -9.24 5.95
CA ASP A 270 19.41 -9.40 7.05
C ASP A 270 18.12 -10.09 6.61
N ILE A 271 17.98 -10.40 5.31
CA ILE A 271 16.85 -11.18 4.82
C ILE A 271 17.06 -12.66 5.13
N PRO A 272 16.14 -13.30 5.87
CA PRO A 272 16.18 -14.73 6.09
C PRO A 272 16.25 -15.50 4.76
N LEU A 273 17.14 -16.50 4.66
CA LEU A 273 17.38 -17.28 3.44
C LEU A 273 16.09 -17.82 2.80
N PHE A 274 15.12 -18.22 3.62
CA PHE A 274 13.83 -18.74 3.15
C PHE A 274 12.88 -17.66 2.62
N LEU A 275 13.23 -16.37 2.74
CA LEU A 275 12.49 -15.24 2.19
C LEU A 275 13.18 -14.60 0.97
N GLN A 276 14.44 -14.98 0.69
CA GLN A 276 15.18 -14.45 -0.45
C GLN A 276 14.50 -14.84 -1.76
N GLY A 277 14.37 -13.88 -2.67
CA GLY A 277 13.78 -14.09 -3.99
C GLY A 277 12.25 -14.25 -4.03
N TYR A 278 11.56 -14.21 -2.91
CA TYR A 278 10.10 -14.23 -2.91
C TYR A 278 9.53 -12.95 -3.55
N LYS A 279 8.58 -13.15 -4.43
CA LYS A 279 7.82 -12.08 -5.08
C LYS A 279 6.37 -12.18 -4.66
N ASP A 280 5.77 -11.06 -4.36
CA ASP A 280 4.36 -10.97 -4.06
C ASP A 280 3.56 -10.42 -5.24
N ARG A 281 2.26 -10.66 -5.22
CA ARG A 281 1.30 -10.05 -6.14
C ARG A 281 -0.09 -10.05 -5.57
N VAL A 282 -0.92 -9.11 -6.04
CA VAL A 282 -2.35 -9.05 -5.73
C VAL A 282 -3.09 -8.36 -6.86
N PHE A 283 -4.38 -8.68 -6.98
CA PHE A 283 -5.32 -8.02 -7.86
C PHE A 283 -6.54 -7.59 -7.06
N ALA A 284 -7.17 -6.51 -7.48
CA ALA A 284 -8.44 -6.05 -6.93
C ALA A 284 -9.32 -5.47 -8.04
N LEU A 285 -10.62 -5.57 -7.85
CA LEU A 285 -11.61 -4.99 -8.75
C LEU A 285 -12.89 -4.71 -7.97
N GLY A 286 -13.46 -3.51 -8.16
CA GLY A 286 -14.70 -3.16 -7.50
C GLY A 286 -15.32 -1.86 -7.98
N PRO A 287 -16.47 -1.46 -7.41
CA PRO A 287 -17.18 -0.26 -7.81
C PRO A 287 -16.50 1.02 -7.31
N GLU A 288 -16.54 2.04 -8.15
CA GLU A 288 -16.20 3.41 -7.82
C GLU A 288 -17.29 4.37 -8.28
N ILE A 289 -17.53 5.37 -7.46
CA ILE A 289 -18.30 6.56 -7.82
C ILE A 289 -17.52 7.79 -7.39
N ASN A 290 -17.37 8.77 -8.29
CA ASN A 290 -16.90 10.10 -7.94
C ASN A 290 -17.83 11.16 -8.51
N THR A 291 -17.98 12.27 -7.78
CA THR A 291 -18.89 13.35 -8.19
C THR A 291 -18.27 14.70 -7.91
N PHE A 292 -18.10 15.50 -8.95
CA PHE A 292 -17.75 16.91 -8.84
C PHE A 292 -19.03 17.77 -8.70
N ILE A 293 -19.10 18.56 -7.63
CA ILE A 293 -20.18 19.47 -7.32
C ILE A 293 -19.72 20.93 -7.53
N PRO A 294 -20.19 21.65 -8.56
CA PRO A 294 -19.58 22.90 -9.00
C PRO A 294 -19.67 24.07 -8.01
N LYS A 295 -20.80 24.26 -7.31
CA LYS A 295 -20.96 25.41 -6.41
C LYS A 295 -20.00 25.43 -5.24
N PRO A 296 -19.89 24.36 -4.42
CA PRO A 296 -18.87 24.26 -3.38
C PRO A 296 -17.50 23.93 -3.96
N ARG A 297 -17.39 23.60 -5.26
CA ARG A 297 -16.16 23.16 -5.94
C ARG A 297 -15.54 21.90 -5.27
N LEU A 298 -16.41 20.98 -4.91
CA LEU A 298 -16.02 19.75 -4.22
C LEU A 298 -16.11 18.56 -5.15
N THR A 299 -15.14 17.66 -5.04
CA THR A 299 -15.22 16.29 -5.55
C THR A 299 -15.36 15.35 -4.37
N LEU A 300 -16.32 14.45 -4.43
CA LEU A 300 -16.52 13.37 -3.48
C LEU A 300 -16.27 12.04 -4.21
N LEU A 301 -15.54 11.13 -3.57
CA LEU A 301 -15.24 9.82 -4.12
C LEU A 301 -15.51 8.74 -3.07
N PHE A 302 -16.07 7.64 -3.53
CA PHE A 302 -16.14 6.37 -2.81
C PHE A 302 -15.69 5.25 -3.73
N ARG A 303 -14.86 4.34 -3.20
CA ARG A 303 -14.37 3.14 -3.89
C ARG A 303 -14.31 1.96 -2.94
N TYR A 304 -14.66 0.78 -3.45
CA TYR A 304 -14.55 -0.48 -2.75
C TYR A 304 -13.93 -1.52 -3.67
N GLU A 305 -12.78 -2.06 -3.30
CA GLU A 305 -12.02 -2.99 -4.13
C GLU A 305 -11.62 -4.23 -3.31
N PRO A 306 -12.41 -5.32 -3.36
CA PRO A 306 -12.01 -6.60 -2.80
C PRO A 306 -10.85 -7.20 -3.59
N GLU A 307 -9.85 -7.68 -2.83
CA GLU A 307 -8.67 -8.33 -3.41
C GLU A 307 -8.90 -9.81 -3.72
N PHE A 308 -8.21 -10.29 -4.73
CA PHE A 308 -8.19 -11.70 -5.14
C PHE A 308 -6.82 -12.10 -5.70
N ALA A 309 -6.60 -13.41 -5.83
CA ALA A 309 -5.40 -14.02 -6.41
C ALA A 309 -4.08 -13.52 -5.81
N ALA A 310 -4.11 -13.12 -4.53
CA ALA A 310 -2.91 -12.74 -3.80
C ALA A 310 -1.95 -13.93 -3.66
N ARG A 311 -0.65 -13.64 -3.70
CA ARG A 311 0.44 -14.58 -3.38
C ARG A 311 1.48 -13.90 -2.51
N ASN A 312 2.00 -14.62 -1.52
CA ASN A 312 3.01 -14.18 -0.55
C ASN A 312 2.65 -12.87 0.17
N ARG A 313 1.36 -12.60 0.37
CA ARG A 313 0.89 -11.38 1.05
C ARG A 313 -0.50 -11.54 1.65
N ALA A 314 -0.91 -10.54 2.40
CA ALA A 314 -2.29 -10.39 2.83
C ALA A 314 -3.21 -10.21 1.62
N GLN A 315 -4.43 -10.73 1.71
CA GLN A 315 -5.54 -10.53 0.78
C GLN A 315 -6.72 -9.97 1.53
N GLY A 316 -7.05 -8.73 1.30
CA GLY A 316 -8.08 -7.98 2.02
C GLY A 316 -9.05 -7.28 1.11
N GLN A 317 -9.46 -6.10 1.50
CA GLN A 317 -10.36 -5.24 0.75
C GLN A 317 -9.92 -3.79 0.96
N THR A 318 -9.93 -3.01 -0.10
CA THR A 318 -9.71 -1.57 -0.04
C THR A 318 -11.06 -0.87 0.02
N ILE A 319 -11.22 0.00 1.01
CA ILE A 319 -12.36 0.92 1.14
C ILE A 319 -11.77 2.32 1.16
N LEU A 320 -12.19 3.18 0.24
CA LEU A 320 -11.62 4.50 0.09
C LEU A 320 -12.73 5.55 -0.02
N PHE A 321 -12.58 6.61 0.79
CA PHE A 321 -13.37 7.83 0.72
C PHE A 321 -12.44 9.00 0.48
N SER A 322 -12.83 9.92 -0.38
CA SER A 322 -12.04 11.14 -0.59
C SER A 322 -12.96 12.36 -0.78
N ILE A 323 -12.48 13.48 -0.28
CA ILE A 323 -13.02 14.80 -0.54
C ILE A 323 -11.91 15.69 -1.07
N ALA A 324 -12.14 16.35 -2.21
CA ALA A 324 -11.19 17.30 -2.76
C ALA A 324 -11.88 18.62 -3.06
N TRP A 325 -11.22 19.70 -2.71
CA TRP A 325 -11.73 21.06 -2.89
C TRP A 325 -10.81 21.85 -3.82
N VAL A 326 -11.44 22.55 -4.80
CA VAL A 326 -10.74 23.51 -5.66
C VAL A 326 -10.67 24.85 -4.92
N ALA A 327 -9.60 25.07 -4.16
CA ALA A 327 -9.39 26.27 -3.38
C ALA A 327 -9.29 27.51 -4.28
N LYS A 328 -8.59 27.37 -5.44
CA LYS A 328 -8.45 28.44 -6.44
C LYS A 328 -8.36 27.85 -7.84
N SER A 329 -9.21 28.29 -8.75
CA SER A 329 -9.05 28.00 -10.18
C SER A 329 -7.99 28.94 -10.75
N LEU A 330 -7.03 28.36 -11.48
CA LEU A 330 -6.02 29.09 -12.26
C LEU A 330 -6.28 28.93 -13.77
N ALA A 331 -7.30 28.16 -14.14
CA ALA A 331 -7.67 28.00 -15.55
C ALA A 331 -7.98 29.37 -16.16
N LYS A 332 -7.33 29.67 -17.30
CA LYS A 332 -7.66 30.86 -18.09
C LYS A 332 -9.06 30.62 -18.67
N HIS A 333 -9.97 31.57 -18.47
CA HIS A 333 -11.22 31.55 -19.21
C HIS A 333 -10.91 31.66 -20.70
N PRO A 334 -11.56 30.84 -21.55
CA PRO A 334 -11.37 30.91 -23.00
C PRO A 334 -11.85 32.26 -23.54
#